data_034a5b964e41f07854df0c03a0f4581f
#
_entry.id   034a5b964e41f07854df0c03a0f4581f
#
_cell.length_a   1.000
_cell.length_b   1.000
_cell.length_c   1.000
_cell.angle_alpha   90.00
_cell.angle_beta   90.00
_cell.angle_gamma   90.00
#
_symmetry.space_group_name_H-M   'P 1'
#
loop_
_entity.id
_entity.type
_entity.pdbx_description
1 polymer ?
#
loop_
_entity_poly.entity_id
_entity_poly.type
_entity_poly.pdbx_seq_one_letter_code
_entity_poly.pdbx_strand_id
1 'polypeptide(L)'
;MLIFKNKNFSIITKSLAPSGFVFTIVALVTGSIWGKPTWGTWWAWDARITSMLILSLFYAMYLISWRIYENEEKVFKVTTFITILGVINVPIIKYSVDWWNTLHQPASINILSETSIHVSMIIPLIYMTAAFALFSLLIFLMKYNTAVSYTH
;
A
#
# COMPACT_ATOMS: atom_id res chain seq x y z
N MET A 1 -18.55 0.66 -15.31
CA MET A 1 -19.24 -0.29 -14.40
C MET A 1 -19.13 -1.77 -14.81
N LEU A 2 -18.86 -2.08 -16.09
CA LEU A 2 -18.75 -3.48 -16.58
C LEU A 2 -17.36 -4.13 -16.41
N ILE A 3 -16.30 -3.34 -16.26
CA ILE A 3 -14.91 -3.83 -16.17
C ILE A 3 -14.65 -4.57 -14.84
N PHE A 4 -15.37 -4.25 -13.78
CA PHE A 4 -15.17 -4.80 -12.44
C PHE A 4 -15.96 -6.09 -12.14
N LYS A 5 -16.84 -6.54 -13.01
CA LYS A 5 -17.56 -7.83 -12.87
C LYS A 5 -16.75 -9.04 -13.37
N ASN A 6 -15.50 -8.84 -13.80
CA ASN A 6 -14.68 -9.94 -14.28
C ASN A 6 -14.14 -10.73 -13.09
N LYS A 7 -14.51 -12.00 -12.98
CA LYS A 7 -14.10 -12.95 -11.94
C LYS A 7 -12.56 -13.00 -11.78
N ASN A 8 -11.84 -12.92 -12.90
CA ASN A 8 -10.38 -12.91 -12.91
C ASN A 8 -9.80 -11.68 -12.23
N PHE A 9 -10.41 -10.50 -12.42
CA PHE A 9 -9.96 -9.27 -11.77
C PHE A 9 -10.13 -9.33 -10.26
N SER A 10 -11.22 -9.93 -9.79
CA SER A 10 -11.46 -10.17 -8.37
C SER A 10 -10.42 -11.07 -7.74
N ILE A 11 -10.05 -12.17 -8.41
CA ILE A 11 -9.02 -13.08 -7.93
C ILE A 11 -7.67 -12.36 -7.82
N ILE A 12 -7.30 -11.56 -8.82
CA ILE A 12 -6.07 -10.78 -8.83
C ILE A 12 -6.03 -9.81 -7.65
N THR A 13 -7.06 -8.98 -7.49
CA THR A 13 -7.09 -7.96 -6.43
C THR A 13 -7.12 -8.58 -5.04
N LYS A 14 -7.88 -9.66 -4.85
CA LYS A 14 -7.93 -10.44 -3.61
C LYS A 14 -6.56 -11.08 -3.27
N SER A 15 -5.80 -11.49 -4.28
CA SER A 15 -4.47 -12.07 -4.10
C SER A 15 -3.39 -11.03 -3.79
N LEU A 16 -3.53 -9.80 -4.28
CA LEU A 16 -2.59 -8.69 -4.05
C LEU A 16 -2.82 -7.95 -2.72
N ALA A 17 -4.06 -7.80 -2.30
CA ALA A 17 -4.44 -6.98 -1.15
C ALA A 17 -3.70 -7.35 0.17
N PRO A 18 -3.47 -8.64 0.51
CA PRO A 18 -2.73 -8.99 1.72
C PRO A 18 -1.29 -8.48 1.73
N SER A 19 -0.60 -8.53 0.59
CA SER A 19 0.77 -8.00 0.47
C SER A 19 0.79 -6.49 0.66
N GLY A 20 -0.16 -5.77 0.03
CA GLY A 20 -0.33 -4.33 0.23
C GLY A 20 -0.58 -3.98 1.70
N PHE A 21 -1.46 -4.71 2.38
CA PHE A 21 -1.72 -4.52 3.81
C PHE A 21 -0.46 -4.70 4.66
N VAL A 22 0.27 -5.80 4.45
CA VAL A 22 1.51 -6.07 5.21
C VAL A 22 2.53 -4.96 4.99
N PHE A 23 2.74 -4.51 3.75
CA PHE A 23 3.70 -3.43 3.48
C PHE A 23 3.29 -2.10 4.10
N THR A 24 2.01 -1.75 4.15
CA THR A 24 1.57 -0.54 4.84
C THR A 24 1.82 -0.62 6.34
N ILE A 25 1.59 -1.78 6.97
CA ILE A 25 1.90 -1.98 8.39
C ILE A 25 3.41 -1.92 8.64
N VAL A 26 4.22 -2.59 7.82
CA VAL A 26 5.69 -2.55 7.93
C VAL A 26 6.18 -1.10 7.80
N ALA A 27 5.67 -0.34 6.84
CA ALA A 27 6.03 1.07 6.66
C ALA A 27 5.66 1.93 7.88
N LEU A 28 4.48 1.73 8.48
CA LEU A 28 4.08 2.45 9.68
C LEU A 28 4.95 2.09 10.90
N VAL A 29 5.24 0.81 11.10
CA VAL A 29 6.07 0.34 12.23
C VAL A 29 7.51 0.83 12.10
N THR A 30 8.12 0.64 10.92
CA THR A 30 9.50 1.09 10.68
C THR A 30 9.61 2.62 10.70
N GLY A 31 8.60 3.33 10.18
CA GLY A 31 8.51 4.78 10.25
C GLY A 31 8.40 5.28 11.69
N SER A 32 7.61 4.60 12.54
CA SER A 32 7.50 4.91 13.98
C SER A 32 8.84 4.70 14.71
N ILE A 33 9.53 3.58 14.44
CA ILE A 33 10.85 3.30 15.02
C ILE A 33 11.87 4.37 14.61
N TRP A 34 11.88 4.76 13.36
CA TRP A 34 12.75 5.83 12.86
C TRP A 34 12.36 7.22 13.42
N GLY A 35 11.08 7.48 13.61
CA GLY A 35 10.57 8.74 14.15
C GLY A 35 11.03 9.01 15.57
N LYS A 36 11.20 7.98 16.40
CA LYS A 36 11.59 8.16 17.80
C LYS A 36 12.92 8.88 17.98
N PRO A 37 14.04 8.47 17.36
CA PRO A 37 15.32 9.19 17.45
C PRO A 37 15.31 10.52 16.68
N THR A 38 14.52 10.65 15.62
CA THR A 38 14.55 11.82 14.73
C THR A 38 13.67 12.96 15.23
N TRP A 39 12.48 12.65 15.74
CA TRP A 39 11.44 13.60 16.14
C TRP A 39 11.14 13.57 17.65
N GLY A 40 11.77 12.65 18.40
CA GLY A 40 11.54 12.48 19.84
C GLY A 40 10.25 11.73 20.19
N THR A 41 9.44 11.35 19.22
CA THR A 41 8.16 10.66 19.43
C THR A 41 8.00 9.44 18.52
N TRP A 42 7.30 8.42 19.00
CA TRP A 42 6.97 7.24 18.21
C TRP A 42 5.90 7.52 17.15
N TRP A 43 5.07 8.52 17.38
CA TRP A 43 3.97 8.86 16.50
C TRP A 43 3.76 10.37 16.44
N ALA A 44 3.60 10.90 15.26
CA ALA A 44 3.18 12.27 15.03
C ALA A 44 1.94 12.25 14.10
N TRP A 45 0.93 13.03 14.44
CA TRP A 45 -0.28 13.18 13.62
C TRP A 45 -0.02 14.14 12.46
N ASP A 46 0.93 13.81 11.62
CA ASP A 46 1.16 14.55 10.39
C ASP A 46 0.38 13.95 9.21
N ALA A 47 0.29 14.67 8.12
CA ALA A 47 -0.52 14.29 6.98
C ALA A 47 -0.02 12.99 6.31
N ARG A 48 1.30 12.74 6.27
CA ARG A 48 1.87 11.54 5.66
C ARG A 48 1.60 10.27 6.47
N ILE A 49 1.87 10.30 7.77
CA ILE A 49 1.63 9.14 8.64
C ILE A 49 0.14 8.85 8.74
N THR A 50 -0.68 9.90 8.91
CA THR A 50 -2.13 9.76 9.02
C THR A 50 -2.75 9.18 7.74
N SER A 51 -2.36 9.68 6.56
CA SER A 51 -2.87 9.14 5.29
C SER A 51 -2.37 7.71 5.03
N MET A 52 -1.17 7.35 5.47
CA MET A 52 -0.67 5.98 5.41
C MET A 52 -1.44 5.04 6.35
N LEU A 53 -1.80 5.50 7.55
CA LEU A 53 -2.69 4.78 8.46
C LEU A 53 -4.07 4.55 7.82
N ILE A 54 -4.65 5.59 7.20
CA ILE A 54 -5.93 5.48 6.49
C ILE A 54 -5.83 4.44 5.36
N LEU A 55 -4.73 4.40 4.61
CA LEU A 55 -4.51 3.39 3.58
C LEU A 55 -4.47 1.97 4.18
N SER A 56 -3.83 1.79 5.33
CA SER A 56 -3.80 0.48 6.01
C SER A 56 -5.21 0.04 6.45
N LEU A 57 -6.04 0.99 6.92
CA LEU A 57 -7.44 0.72 7.26
C LEU A 57 -8.27 0.36 6.02
N PHE A 58 -8.05 1.00 4.87
CA PHE A 58 -8.71 0.60 3.62
C PHE A 58 -8.33 -0.82 3.20
N TYR A 59 -7.06 -1.22 3.31
CA TYR A 59 -6.67 -2.60 3.07
C TYR A 59 -7.32 -3.58 4.07
N ALA A 60 -7.37 -3.23 5.35
CA ALA A 60 -8.03 -4.05 6.36
C ALA A 60 -9.53 -4.23 6.03
N MET A 61 -10.25 -3.12 5.77
CA MET A 61 -11.66 -3.16 5.38
C MET A 61 -11.89 -3.96 4.10
N TYR A 62 -11.01 -3.84 3.10
CA TYR A 62 -11.05 -4.64 1.88
C TYR A 62 -10.98 -6.15 2.20
N LEU A 63 -9.99 -6.56 3.00
CA LEU A 63 -9.79 -7.97 3.36
C LEU A 63 -10.95 -8.52 4.21
N ILE A 64 -11.45 -7.73 5.15
CA ILE A 64 -12.59 -8.09 6.01
C ILE A 64 -13.87 -8.22 5.19
N SER A 65 -14.10 -7.37 4.19
CA SER A 65 -15.29 -7.43 3.34
C SER A 65 -15.45 -8.79 2.66
N TRP A 66 -14.36 -9.43 2.25
CA TRP A 66 -14.36 -10.77 1.67
C TRP A 66 -14.70 -11.89 2.66
N ARG A 67 -14.65 -11.63 3.96
CA ARG A 67 -15.02 -12.59 5.01
C ARG A 67 -16.44 -12.41 5.52
N ILE A 68 -16.97 -11.19 5.49
CA ILE A 68 -18.26 -10.84 6.07
C ILE A 68 -19.41 -11.06 5.08
N TYR A 69 -19.20 -10.70 3.83
CA TYR A 69 -20.29 -10.74 2.85
C TYR A 69 -20.26 -12.06 2.07
N GLU A 70 -21.35 -12.83 2.18
CA GLU A 70 -21.56 -14.04 1.38
C GLU A 70 -22.01 -13.73 -0.05
N ASN A 71 -22.69 -12.60 -0.25
CA ASN A 71 -23.20 -12.18 -1.56
C ASN A 71 -22.09 -11.51 -2.37
N GLU A 72 -21.67 -12.17 -3.46
CA GLU A 72 -20.60 -11.70 -4.34
C GLU A 72 -20.84 -10.28 -4.88
N GLU A 73 -22.09 -9.94 -5.24
CA GLU A 73 -22.40 -8.61 -5.77
C GLU A 73 -22.20 -7.51 -4.74
N LYS A 74 -22.58 -7.76 -3.47
CA LYS A 74 -22.35 -6.83 -2.36
C LYS A 74 -20.87 -6.65 -2.08
N VAL A 75 -20.11 -7.76 -2.01
CA VAL A 75 -18.65 -7.71 -1.83
C VAL A 75 -18.01 -6.86 -2.92
N PHE A 76 -18.36 -7.07 -4.17
CA PHE A 76 -17.82 -6.30 -5.30
C PHE A 76 -18.09 -4.80 -5.17
N LYS A 77 -19.32 -4.42 -4.82
CA LYS A 77 -19.67 -3.00 -4.65
C LYS A 77 -18.83 -2.35 -3.54
N VAL A 78 -18.77 -3.02 -2.38
CA VAL A 78 -18.05 -2.52 -1.20
C VAL A 78 -16.54 -2.43 -1.46
N THR A 79 -15.94 -3.51 -1.98
CA THR A 79 -14.50 -3.55 -2.25
C THR A 79 -14.09 -2.59 -3.36
N THR A 80 -14.93 -2.39 -4.38
CA THR A 80 -14.70 -1.38 -5.42
C THR A 80 -14.69 0.02 -4.82
N PHE A 81 -15.66 0.34 -3.97
CA PHE A 81 -15.72 1.65 -3.31
C PHE A 81 -14.48 1.89 -2.43
N ILE A 82 -14.09 0.91 -1.61
CA ILE A 82 -12.87 0.98 -0.78
C ILE A 82 -11.62 1.17 -1.64
N THR A 83 -11.53 0.45 -2.77
CA THR A 83 -10.39 0.57 -3.69
C THR A 83 -10.29 1.98 -4.29
N ILE A 84 -11.42 2.56 -4.71
CA ILE A 84 -11.45 3.94 -5.23
C ILE A 84 -10.94 4.93 -4.17
N LEU A 85 -11.41 4.82 -2.92
CA LEU A 85 -10.92 5.66 -1.82
C LEU A 85 -9.42 5.47 -1.59
N GLY A 86 -8.94 4.22 -1.63
CA GLY A 86 -7.51 3.91 -1.52
C GLY A 86 -6.69 4.55 -2.64
N VAL A 87 -7.16 4.47 -3.89
CA VAL A 87 -6.48 5.10 -5.05
C VAL A 87 -6.43 6.62 -4.90
N ILE A 88 -7.49 7.26 -4.42
CA ILE A 88 -7.50 8.71 -4.14
C ILE A 88 -6.52 9.06 -3.00
N ASN A 89 -6.38 8.19 -2.01
CA ASN A 89 -5.50 8.41 -0.87
C ASN A 89 -4.00 8.31 -1.23
N VAL A 90 -3.61 7.53 -2.26
CA VAL A 90 -2.21 7.36 -2.66
C VAL A 90 -1.55 8.69 -3.09
N PRO A 91 -2.14 9.52 -3.97
CA PRO A 91 -1.63 10.87 -4.23
C PRO A 91 -1.52 11.75 -2.97
N ILE A 92 -2.48 11.65 -2.05
CA ILE A 92 -2.45 12.41 -0.79
C ILE A 92 -1.21 12.02 0.03
N ILE A 93 -0.89 10.73 0.16
CA ILE A 93 0.33 10.27 0.82
C ILE A 93 1.57 10.88 0.17
N LYS A 94 1.64 10.85 -1.17
CA LYS A 94 2.80 11.32 -1.92
C LYS A 94 3.02 12.82 -1.77
N TYR A 95 1.97 13.63 -1.96
CA TYR A 95 2.04 15.08 -2.00
C TYR A 95 1.76 15.76 -0.66
N SER A 96 1.45 14.99 0.39
CA SER A 96 1.16 15.54 1.72
C SER A 96 2.28 16.40 2.28
N VAL A 97 3.53 16.08 1.96
CA VAL A 97 4.71 16.82 2.40
C VAL A 97 4.83 18.18 1.70
N ASP A 98 4.33 18.27 0.47
CA ASP A 98 4.37 19.50 -0.31
C ASP A 98 3.18 20.43 0.02
N TRP A 99 2.05 19.85 0.45
CA TRP A 99 0.80 20.58 0.70
C TRP A 99 0.61 21.02 2.16
N TRP A 100 1.24 20.31 3.11
CA TRP A 100 1.11 20.59 4.54
C TRP A 100 2.47 20.72 5.20
N ASN A 101 2.53 21.47 6.29
CA ASN A 101 3.67 21.46 7.19
C ASN A 101 3.75 20.09 7.88
N THR A 102 4.76 19.30 7.55
CA THR A 102 4.99 17.97 8.10
C THR A 102 6.40 17.87 8.69
N LEU A 103 6.60 16.87 9.55
CA LEU A 103 7.93 16.52 10.07
C LEU A 103 8.78 15.78 9.03
N HIS A 104 8.17 15.31 7.94
CA HIS A 104 8.85 14.57 6.89
C HIS A 104 9.59 15.51 5.93
N GLN A 105 10.75 15.05 5.49
CA GLN A 105 11.52 15.72 4.45
C GLN A 105 10.82 15.58 3.07
N PRO A 106 11.04 16.54 2.16
CA PRO A 106 10.63 16.40 0.74
C PRO A 106 11.21 15.14 0.12
N ALA A 107 10.62 14.72 -1.02
CA ALA A 107 11.08 13.53 -1.72
C ALA A 107 12.56 13.64 -2.13
N SER A 108 13.39 12.75 -1.61
CA SER A 108 14.84 12.72 -1.88
C SER A 108 15.17 12.20 -3.28
N ILE A 109 14.23 11.51 -3.94
CA ILE A 109 14.32 11.04 -5.33
C ILE A 109 13.24 11.75 -6.13
N ASN A 110 13.68 12.63 -7.04
CA ASN A 110 12.81 13.34 -7.97
C ASN A 110 13.14 12.91 -9.40
N ILE A 111 12.10 12.68 -10.22
CA ILE A 111 12.26 12.35 -11.65
C ILE A 111 12.62 13.59 -12.46
N LEU A 112 12.27 14.80 -11.95
CA LEU A 112 12.37 16.08 -12.67
C LEU A 112 13.48 16.99 -12.14
N SER A 113 14.16 16.64 -11.06
CA SER A 113 15.23 17.44 -10.44
C SER A 113 16.38 16.54 -9.97
N GLU A 114 17.52 17.14 -9.64
CA GLU A 114 18.66 16.40 -9.09
C GLU A 114 18.26 15.65 -7.80
N THR A 115 18.67 14.40 -7.74
CA THR A 115 18.43 13.57 -6.55
C THR A 115 19.34 14.03 -5.42
N SER A 116 18.79 14.24 -4.22
CA SER A 116 19.55 14.62 -3.03
C SER A 116 20.24 13.43 -2.33
N ILE A 117 20.08 12.21 -2.86
CA ILE A 117 20.65 10.98 -2.29
C ILE A 117 22.04 10.73 -2.89
N HIS A 118 23.01 10.39 -2.04
CA HIS A 118 24.33 9.96 -2.46
C HIS A 118 24.26 8.62 -3.22
N VAL A 119 25.08 8.47 -4.29
CA VAL A 119 25.06 7.27 -5.17
C VAL A 119 25.25 5.96 -4.39
N SER A 120 26.06 5.96 -3.32
CA SER A 120 26.23 4.77 -2.47
C SER A 120 24.97 4.26 -1.79
N MET A 121 23.94 5.10 -1.63
CA MET A 121 22.64 4.72 -1.06
C MET A 121 21.64 4.26 -2.13
N ILE A 122 21.83 4.68 -3.38
CA ILE A 122 20.94 4.32 -4.49
C ILE A 122 21.04 2.82 -4.80
N ILE A 123 22.26 2.27 -4.80
CA ILE A 123 22.51 0.87 -5.13
C ILE A 123 21.78 -0.09 -4.17
N PRO A 124 21.98 0.00 -2.83
CA PRO A 124 21.20 -0.82 -1.88
C PRO A 124 19.68 -0.63 -2.01
N LEU A 125 19.22 0.60 -2.26
CA LEU A 125 17.80 0.90 -2.44
C LEU A 125 17.21 0.17 -3.65
N ILE A 126 17.92 0.14 -4.79
CA ILE A 126 17.48 -0.59 -5.98
C ILE A 126 17.41 -2.10 -5.70
N TYR A 127 18.46 -2.68 -5.09
CA TYR A 127 18.46 -4.10 -4.74
C TYR A 127 17.33 -4.47 -3.79
N MET A 128 17.08 -3.68 -2.75
CA MET A 128 15.99 -3.91 -1.81
C MET A 128 14.63 -3.77 -2.48
N THR A 129 14.44 -2.77 -3.33
CA THR A 129 13.20 -2.58 -4.08
C THR A 129 12.94 -3.79 -5.01
N ALA A 130 13.95 -4.25 -5.72
CA ALA A 130 13.84 -5.45 -6.57
C ALA A 130 13.53 -6.70 -5.75
N ALA A 131 14.19 -6.90 -4.60
CA ALA A 131 13.95 -8.04 -3.71
C ALA A 131 12.52 -8.05 -3.19
N PHE A 132 11.99 -6.91 -2.70
CA PHE A 132 10.61 -6.80 -2.24
C PHE A 132 9.59 -6.96 -3.37
N ALA A 133 9.89 -6.48 -4.58
CA ALA A 133 9.04 -6.68 -5.75
C ALA A 133 8.95 -8.17 -6.13
N LEU A 134 10.08 -8.89 -6.16
CA LEU A 134 10.14 -10.33 -6.42
C LEU A 134 9.41 -11.13 -5.32
N PHE A 135 9.62 -10.77 -4.06
CA PHE A 135 8.92 -11.38 -2.93
C PHE A 135 7.40 -11.18 -3.05
N SER A 136 6.96 -9.97 -3.38
CA SER A 136 5.53 -9.68 -3.58
C SER A 136 4.94 -10.47 -4.74
N LEU A 137 5.69 -10.58 -5.84
CA LEU A 137 5.29 -11.38 -7.00
C LEU A 137 5.16 -12.87 -6.63
N LEU A 138 6.10 -13.41 -5.88
CA LEU A 138 6.05 -14.79 -5.41
C LEU A 138 4.79 -15.06 -4.57
N ILE A 139 4.53 -14.21 -3.56
CA ILE A 139 3.33 -14.32 -2.71
C ILE A 139 2.05 -14.21 -3.54
N PHE A 140 2.03 -13.28 -4.49
CA PHE A 140 0.91 -13.11 -5.42
C PHE A 140 0.65 -14.38 -6.23
N LEU A 141 1.68 -14.94 -6.86
CA LEU A 141 1.57 -16.16 -7.68
C LEU A 141 1.08 -17.36 -6.86
N MET A 142 1.61 -17.53 -5.64
CA MET A 142 1.15 -18.59 -4.73
C MET A 142 -0.33 -18.43 -4.40
N LYS A 143 -0.78 -17.24 -4.02
CA LYS A 143 -2.18 -16.96 -3.68
C LYS A 143 -3.10 -17.06 -4.88
N TYR A 144 -2.66 -16.58 -6.04
CA TYR A 144 -3.41 -16.65 -7.29
C TYR A 144 -3.63 -18.11 -7.71
N ASN A 145 -2.58 -18.93 -7.74
CA ASN A 145 -2.68 -20.35 -8.08
C ASN A 145 -3.60 -21.10 -7.13
N THR A 146 -3.50 -20.83 -5.82
CA THR A 146 -4.41 -21.40 -4.83
C THR A 146 -5.86 -20.99 -5.10
N ALA A 147 -6.13 -19.71 -5.35
CA ALA A 147 -7.48 -19.22 -5.62
C ALA A 147 -8.07 -19.83 -6.91
N VAL A 148 -7.27 -19.97 -7.96
CA VAL A 148 -7.70 -20.60 -9.22
C VAL A 148 -7.99 -22.09 -9.02
N SER A 149 -7.17 -22.80 -8.26
CA SER A 149 -7.36 -24.25 -7.98
C SER A 149 -8.67 -24.54 -7.24
N TYR A 150 -9.16 -23.62 -6.41
CA TYR A 150 -10.46 -23.77 -5.73
C TYR A 150 -11.67 -23.40 -6.58
N THR A 151 -11.47 -22.83 -7.78
CA THR A 151 -12.56 -22.44 -8.68
C THR A 151 -12.81 -23.45 -9.80
N HIS A 152 -12.01 -24.49 -9.90
CA HIS A 152 -12.16 -25.67 -10.75
C HIS A 152 -12.53 -26.88 -9.92
#